data_7347802052a1ca8e02fe9d709345028a
#
_entry.id   7347802052a1ca8e02fe9d709345028a
#
_cell.length_a   1.000
_cell.length_b   1.000
_cell.length_c   1.000
_cell.angle_alpha   90.00
_cell.angle_beta   90.00
_cell.angle_gamma   90.00
#
_symmetry.space_group_name_H-M   'P 1'
#
loop_
_entity.id
_entity.type
_entity.pdbx_description
1 polymer ?
#
loop_
_entity_poly.entity_id
_entity_poly.type
_entity_poly.pdbx_seq_one_letter_code
_entity_poly.pdbx_strand_id
1 'polypeptide(L)'
;TVLAGRVGVSCVSATNKPGQWKGKAKNVIFMVSDGMSAGTLSMADHMKRMHLGKPSVWMDAYEKNILKRGLMDMASLTSVVTDSAAAAASWGGGFRVENGALNIGPNGEEHKPILLKFKDAGKRTGLVTTTRITHATPAGFIANVRSRAMENEIAVQMLERGADVLFGGGTRFFDADKRRDGRDVMGEFAAKGYHVARTKQEMEALQNDGKPVIGLFYEDHVPYMVDHVNSEEFSNNIPTLAEMTKTALERLNGGPGFILQVEGGKIDHAAHSNDASGMIFDQLAFDDAVGVALDFVNSNPDTLLIVTTDHGNANPALNGDGSGYADADPNFLTLAKATKTNNAILEIINENDSVARIREVIETYTSHAITTDQASFIHRHN
;
A
#
# COMPACT_ATOMS: atom_id res chain seq x y z
N THR A 1 -23.72 -16.74 -11.34
CA THR A 1 -22.88 -16.01 -12.29
C THR A 1 -21.87 -15.24 -11.47
N VAL A 2 -20.66 -15.78 -11.32
CA VAL A 2 -19.55 -15.09 -10.63
C VAL A 2 -19.04 -14.05 -11.61
N LEU A 3 -19.34 -12.79 -11.38
CA LEU A 3 -18.65 -11.69 -12.01
C LEU A 3 -17.25 -11.61 -11.40
N ALA A 4 -16.25 -12.17 -12.09
CA ALA A 4 -14.86 -11.96 -11.75
C ALA A 4 -14.60 -10.46 -11.69
N GLY A 5 -14.06 -9.98 -10.57
CA GLY A 5 -13.83 -8.57 -10.32
C GLY A 5 -12.93 -7.94 -11.40
N ARG A 6 -13.51 -7.18 -12.28
CA ARG A 6 -12.77 -6.27 -13.14
C ARG A 6 -12.58 -4.98 -12.38
N VAL A 7 -11.37 -4.60 -12.19
CA VAL A 7 -11.02 -3.41 -11.41
C VAL A 7 -10.67 -2.26 -12.32
N GLY A 8 -11.20 -1.08 -12.00
CA GLY A 8 -10.97 0.12 -12.80
C GLY A 8 -9.57 0.71 -12.58
N VAL A 9 -8.86 0.98 -13.66
CA VAL A 9 -7.64 1.80 -13.66
C VAL A 9 -8.03 3.25 -13.94
N SER A 10 -7.60 4.16 -13.07
CA SER A 10 -7.81 5.58 -13.25
C SER A 10 -6.48 6.26 -13.56
N CYS A 11 -6.36 6.87 -14.74
CA CYS A 11 -5.22 7.68 -15.10
C CYS A 11 -5.57 9.17 -14.99
N VAL A 12 -4.79 9.92 -14.25
CA VAL A 12 -4.93 11.38 -14.13
C VAL A 12 -3.89 12.06 -15.00
N SER A 13 -4.35 12.93 -15.89
CA SER A 13 -3.51 13.89 -16.62
C SER A 13 -3.89 15.29 -16.13
N ALA A 14 -2.97 15.94 -15.43
CA ALA A 14 -3.19 17.32 -14.98
C ALA A 14 -3.25 18.28 -16.19
N THR A 15 -4.13 19.25 -16.09
CA THR A 15 -4.19 20.51 -16.88
C THR A 15 -4.49 20.44 -18.38
N ASN A 16 -4.50 19.30 -19.06
CA ASN A 16 -4.82 19.25 -20.47
C ASN A 16 -6.28 18.89 -20.69
N LYS A 17 -6.98 19.71 -21.51
CA LYS A 17 -8.33 19.40 -21.98
C LYS A 17 -8.34 18.00 -22.62
N PRO A 18 -9.42 17.21 -22.46
CA PRO A 18 -9.53 15.90 -23.10
C PRO A 18 -9.19 16.00 -24.60
N GLY A 19 -8.21 15.23 -25.06
CA GLY A 19 -7.78 15.21 -26.48
C GLY A 19 -6.49 15.98 -26.83
N GLN A 20 -5.84 16.66 -25.89
CA GLN A 20 -4.59 17.42 -26.15
C GLN A 20 -3.28 16.68 -25.76
N TRP A 21 -3.36 15.40 -25.38
CA TRP A 21 -2.15 14.61 -25.08
C TRP A 21 -1.35 14.34 -26.36
N LYS A 22 -0.34 15.13 -26.61
CA LYS A 22 0.60 14.95 -27.75
C LYS A 22 2.00 14.52 -27.33
N GLY A 23 2.24 14.29 -26.03
CA GLY A 23 3.56 14.01 -25.51
C GLY A 23 3.69 12.61 -24.92
N LYS A 24 4.92 12.06 -24.94
CA LYS A 24 5.29 10.93 -24.10
C LYS A 24 5.51 11.46 -22.68
N ALA A 25 4.90 10.81 -21.67
CA ALA A 25 5.13 11.17 -20.28
C ALA A 25 6.63 11.04 -19.95
N LYS A 26 7.18 12.07 -19.31
CA LYS A 26 8.56 12.06 -18.82
C LYS A 26 8.65 11.28 -17.52
N ASN A 27 7.66 11.47 -16.63
CA ASN A 27 7.55 10.84 -15.34
C ASN A 27 6.33 9.91 -15.30
N VAL A 28 6.42 8.85 -14.50
CA VAL A 28 5.31 7.93 -14.22
C VAL A 28 5.21 7.75 -12.71
N ILE A 29 4.02 7.97 -12.17
CA ILE A 29 3.66 7.61 -10.79
C ILE A 29 2.62 6.51 -10.90
N PHE A 30 2.91 5.34 -10.34
CA PHE A 30 2.04 4.16 -10.36
C PHE A 30 1.62 3.83 -8.94
N MET A 31 0.36 4.09 -8.61
CA MET A 31 -0.19 3.94 -7.26
C MET A 31 -1.11 2.72 -7.18
N VAL A 32 -0.87 1.87 -6.19
CA VAL A 32 -1.62 0.62 -5.95
C VAL A 32 -2.24 0.63 -4.58
N SER A 33 -3.57 0.55 -4.53
CA SER A 33 -4.32 0.21 -3.32
C SER A 33 -4.51 -1.31 -3.32
N ASP A 34 -3.63 -2.03 -2.62
CA ASP A 34 -3.62 -3.51 -2.60
C ASP A 34 -4.92 -4.04 -1.99
N GLY A 35 -5.51 -5.03 -2.63
CA GLY A 35 -6.73 -5.70 -2.18
C GLY A 35 -8.00 -4.83 -2.18
N MET A 36 -7.99 -3.64 -2.79
CA MET A 36 -9.12 -2.73 -2.76
C MET A 36 -10.26 -3.21 -3.66
N SER A 37 -11.35 -3.66 -3.07
CA SER A 37 -12.63 -3.84 -3.78
C SER A 37 -13.37 -2.51 -3.98
N ALA A 38 -14.38 -2.50 -4.82
CA ALA A 38 -15.23 -1.32 -5.02
C ALA A 38 -15.90 -0.85 -3.71
N GLY A 39 -16.24 -1.79 -2.84
CA GLY A 39 -16.82 -1.49 -1.52
C GLY A 39 -15.82 -0.79 -0.59
N THR A 40 -14.55 -1.18 -0.60
CA THR A 40 -13.48 -0.55 0.17
C THR A 40 -13.34 0.94 -0.16
N LEU A 41 -13.26 1.27 -1.46
CA LEU A 41 -13.20 2.67 -1.91
C LEU A 41 -14.45 3.45 -1.52
N SER A 42 -15.63 2.84 -1.71
CA SER A 42 -16.91 3.47 -1.38
C SER A 42 -17.03 3.75 0.12
N MET A 43 -16.69 2.79 0.98
CA MET A 43 -16.74 2.96 2.43
C MET A 43 -15.77 4.06 2.90
N ALA A 44 -14.54 4.08 2.40
CA ALA A 44 -13.58 5.13 2.75
C ALA A 44 -14.06 6.52 2.30
N ASP A 45 -14.61 6.65 1.10
CA ASP A 45 -15.15 7.91 0.60
C ASP A 45 -16.35 8.39 1.43
N HIS A 46 -17.30 7.51 1.72
CA HIS A 46 -18.44 7.85 2.58
C HIS A 46 -18.00 8.24 3.98
N MET A 47 -17.04 7.51 4.57
CA MET A 47 -16.48 7.89 5.87
C MET A 47 -15.88 9.30 5.84
N LYS A 48 -15.11 9.62 4.81
CA LYS A 48 -14.50 10.97 4.67
C LYS A 48 -15.56 12.05 4.50
N ARG A 49 -16.62 11.79 3.70
CA ARG A 49 -17.75 12.73 3.51
C ARG A 49 -18.51 12.97 4.81
N MET A 50 -18.84 11.91 5.54
CA MET A 50 -19.65 12.03 6.76
C MET A 50 -18.86 12.63 7.92
N HIS A 51 -17.56 12.31 8.04
CA HIS A 51 -16.71 12.77 9.14
C HIS A 51 -16.07 14.16 8.88
N LEU A 52 -15.64 14.42 7.63
CA LEU A 52 -14.91 15.63 7.26
C LEU A 52 -15.67 16.56 6.29
N GLY A 53 -16.87 16.19 5.86
CA GLY A 53 -17.72 17.00 4.98
C GLY A 53 -17.19 17.13 3.54
N LYS A 54 -16.24 16.29 3.11
CA LYS A 54 -15.62 16.35 1.78
C LYS A 54 -15.33 14.94 1.22
N PRO A 55 -15.37 14.76 -0.12
CA PRO A 55 -15.04 13.48 -0.75
C PRO A 55 -13.56 13.11 -0.54
N SER A 56 -13.25 11.84 -0.77
CA SER A 56 -11.87 11.41 -0.98
C SER A 56 -11.29 12.09 -2.22
N VAL A 57 -9.96 12.24 -2.26
CA VAL A 57 -9.26 12.87 -3.40
C VAL A 57 -9.53 12.10 -4.69
N TRP A 58 -9.49 10.78 -4.62
CA TRP A 58 -9.77 9.92 -5.77
C TRP A 58 -11.20 10.10 -6.30
N MET A 59 -12.20 10.09 -5.41
CA MET A 59 -13.60 10.27 -5.82
C MET A 59 -13.91 11.69 -6.27
N ASP A 60 -13.32 12.71 -5.66
CA ASP A 60 -13.43 14.09 -6.12
C ASP A 60 -12.91 14.26 -7.56
N ALA A 61 -11.73 13.66 -7.83
CA ALA A 61 -11.17 13.65 -9.18
C ALA A 61 -12.02 12.87 -10.18
N TYR A 62 -12.68 11.78 -9.71
CA TYR A 62 -13.63 11.01 -10.50
C TYR A 62 -14.88 11.84 -10.84
N GLU A 63 -15.50 12.49 -9.87
CA GLU A 63 -16.71 13.30 -10.02
C GLU A 63 -16.47 14.52 -10.90
N LYS A 64 -15.30 15.14 -10.79
CA LYS A 64 -14.88 16.27 -11.63
C LYS A 64 -14.48 15.88 -13.06
N ASN A 65 -14.53 14.59 -13.41
CA ASN A 65 -14.15 14.07 -14.73
C ASN A 65 -12.73 14.42 -15.19
N ILE A 66 -11.80 14.61 -14.25
CA ILE A 66 -10.39 14.83 -14.57
C ILE A 66 -9.63 13.52 -14.79
N LEU A 67 -10.25 12.39 -14.45
CA LEU A 67 -9.70 11.05 -14.64
C LEU A 67 -10.13 10.44 -15.99
N LYS A 68 -9.22 9.68 -16.59
CA LYS A 68 -9.55 8.66 -17.60
C LYS A 68 -9.70 7.32 -16.92
N ARG A 69 -10.76 6.60 -17.22
CA ARG A 69 -11.14 5.33 -16.58
C ARG A 69 -10.91 4.19 -17.54
N GLY A 70 -10.51 3.05 -16.97
CA GLY A 70 -10.35 1.80 -17.72
C GLY A 70 -10.61 0.61 -16.82
N LEU A 71 -10.79 -0.55 -17.44
CA LEU A 71 -10.85 -1.84 -16.75
C LEU A 71 -9.66 -2.67 -17.17
N MET A 72 -9.07 -3.38 -16.23
CA MET A 72 -7.95 -4.28 -16.47
C MET A 72 -8.30 -5.67 -15.93
N ASP A 73 -8.05 -6.69 -16.74
CA ASP A 73 -8.15 -8.08 -16.31
C ASP A 73 -6.85 -8.48 -15.61
N MET A 74 -6.95 -8.79 -14.33
CA MET A 74 -5.82 -9.14 -13.46
C MET A 74 -5.69 -10.65 -13.20
N ALA A 75 -6.39 -11.52 -13.95
CA ALA A 75 -6.21 -12.96 -13.82
C ALA A 75 -4.72 -13.33 -13.95
N SER A 76 -4.24 -14.24 -13.09
CA SER A 76 -2.89 -14.80 -13.22
C SER A 76 -2.78 -15.75 -14.41
N LEU A 77 -1.60 -16.32 -14.65
CA LEU A 77 -1.42 -17.26 -15.76
C LEU A 77 -2.28 -18.53 -15.60
N THR A 78 -2.48 -18.99 -14.38
CA THR A 78 -3.10 -20.30 -14.08
C THR A 78 -4.40 -20.18 -13.27
N SER A 79 -4.84 -18.97 -12.93
CA SER A 79 -6.06 -18.76 -12.14
C SER A 79 -6.78 -17.48 -12.54
N VAL A 80 -8.12 -17.52 -12.50
CA VAL A 80 -8.95 -16.30 -12.61
C VAL A 80 -8.81 -15.38 -11.38
N VAL A 81 -8.30 -15.92 -10.28
CA VAL A 81 -8.00 -15.17 -9.04
C VAL A 81 -6.50 -14.99 -8.97
N THR A 82 -6.05 -13.75 -9.06
CA THR A 82 -4.65 -13.39 -8.90
C THR A 82 -4.28 -13.19 -7.43
N ASP A 83 -3.00 -13.41 -7.09
CA ASP A 83 -2.38 -12.82 -5.91
C ASP A 83 -1.61 -11.54 -6.27
N SER A 84 -1.14 -10.79 -5.27
CA SER A 84 -0.40 -9.55 -5.50
C SER A 84 0.91 -9.77 -6.28
N ALA A 85 1.53 -10.97 -6.20
CA ALA A 85 2.77 -11.27 -6.93
C ALA A 85 2.52 -11.36 -8.44
N ALA A 86 1.54 -12.17 -8.87
CA ALA A 86 1.20 -12.29 -10.28
C ALA A 86 0.62 -10.99 -10.85
N ALA A 87 -0.16 -10.24 -10.03
CA ALA A 87 -0.65 -8.92 -10.41
C ALA A 87 0.49 -7.93 -10.62
N ALA A 88 1.42 -7.83 -9.67
CA ALA A 88 2.58 -6.95 -9.77
C ALA A 88 3.50 -7.32 -10.94
N ALA A 89 3.68 -8.63 -11.22
CA ALA A 89 4.43 -9.10 -12.38
C ALA A 89 3.77 -8.73 -13.71
N SER A 90 2.43 -8.68 -13.76
CA SER A 90 1.70 -8.25 -14.96
C SER A 90 2.02 -6.80 -15.31
N TRP A 91 2.20 -5.91 -14.33
CA TRP A 91 2.63 -4.53 -14.54
C TRP A 91 4.13 -4.39 -14.68
N GLY A 92 4.87 -5.03 -13.75
CA GLY A 92 6.32 -4.94 -13.66
C GLY A 92 7.05 -5.63 -14.80
N GLY A 93 6.70 -6.88 -15.09
CA GLY A 93 7.30 -7.65 -16.17
C GLY A 93 6.63 -7.43 -17.53
N GLY A 94 5.32 -7.16 -17.51
CA GLY A 94 4.46 -7.09 -18.70
C GLY A 94 3.93 -8.44 -19.16
N PHE A 95 3.97 -9.46 -18.29
CA PHE A 95 3.53 -10.82 -18.56
C PHE A 95 2.75 -11.38 -17.37
N ARG A 96 1.77 -12.23 -17.66
CA ARG A 96 1.12 -13.02 -16.63
C ARG A 96 2.04 -14.16 -16.20
N VAL A 97 2.16 -14.35 -14.90
CA VAL A 97 2.90 -15.44 -14.26
C VAL A 97 1.96 -16.25 -13.35
N GLU A 98 2.43 -17.36 -12.82
CA GLU A 98 1.70 -18.11 -11.80
C GLU A 98 1.60 -17.33 -10.51
N ASN A 99 0.54 -17.58 -9.73
CA ASN A 99 0.41 -16.98 -8.40
C ASN A 99 1.65 -17.29 -7.54
N GLY A 100 2.12 -16.30 -6.81
CA GLY A 100 3.32 -16.40 -5.98
C GLY A 100 4.63 -16.09 -6.70
N ALA A 101 4.69 -16.17 -8.04
CA ALA A 101 5.90 -15.86 -8.80
C ALA A 101 6.04 -14.37 -9.09
N LEU A 102 7.28 -13.88 -9.14
CA LEU A 102 7.61 -12.51 -9.49
C LEU A 102 8.48 -12.49 -10.75
N ASN A 103 7.89 -12.07 -11.87
CA ASN A 103 8.59 -11.90 -13.16
C ASN A 103 9.34 -13.15 -13.67
N ILE A 104 8.96 -14.34 -13.24
CA ILE A 104 9.47 -15.62 -13.72
C ILE A 104 8.32 -16.42 -14.31
N GLY A 105 8.43 -16.79 -15.57
CA GLY A 105 7.48 -17.65 -16.26
C GLY A 105 7.58 -19.13 -15.82
N PRO A 106 6.61 -19.98 -16.19
CA PRO A 106 6.50 -21.36 -15.71
C PRO A 106 7.69 -22.24 -16.11
N ASN A 107 8.35 -21.95 -17.23
CA ASN A 107 9.55 -22.68 -17.66
C ASN A 107 10.87 -22.03 -17.18
N GLY A 108 10.77 -21.01 -16.29
CA GLY A 108 11.92 -20.30 -15.76
C GLY A 108 12.36 -19.09 -16.59
N GLU A 109 11.55 -18.64 -17.54
CA GLU A 109 11.82 -17.42 -18.31
C GLU A 109 11.82 -16.20 -17.38
N GLU A 110 12.88 -15.41 -17.42
CA GLU A 110 12.97 -14.17 -16.66
C GLU A 110 12.46 -12.98 -17.48
N HIS A 111 11.46 -12.30 -16.97
CA HIS A 111 10.94 -11.08 -17.57
C HIS A 111 11.60 -9.86 -16.91
N LYS A 112 12.22 -9.00 -17.71
CA LYS A 112 12.91 -7.81 -17.20
C LYS A 112 11.94 -6.86 -16.50
N PRO A 113 12.11 -6.58 -15.19
CA PRO A 113 11.24 -5.68 -14.46
C PRO A 113 11.27 -4.24 -14.99
N ILE A 114 10.16 -3.53 -14.82
CA ILE A 114 9.96 -2.19 -15.40
C ILE A 114 10.94 -1.16 -14.86
N LEU A 115 11.33 -1.22 -13.58
CA LEU A 115 12.32 -0.32 -13.03
C LEU A 115 13.66 -0.45 -13.77
N LEU A 116 14.06 -1.67 -14.14
CA LEU A 116 15.30 -1.88 -14.91
C LEU A 116 15.19 -1.34 -16.35
N LYS A 117 13.99 -1.39 -16.95
CA LYS A 117 13.74 -0.78 -18.27
C LYS A 117 13.87 0.75 -18.19
N PHE A 118 13.38 1.36 -17.09
CA PHE A 118 13.54 2.80 -16.86
C PHE A 118 14.99 3.18 -16.58
N LYS A 119 15.72 2.40 -15.78
CA LYS A 119 17.16 2.60 -15.54
C LYS A 119 17.98 2.52 -16.83
N ASP A 120 17.73 1.54 -17.69
CA ASP A 120 18.39 1.45 -19.00
C ASP A 120 18.12 2.66 -19.89
N ALA A 121 16.96 3.30 -19.72
CA ALA A 121 16.62 4.55 -20.38
C ALA A 121 17.20 5.79 -19.67
N GLY A 122 18.08 5.62 -18.68
CA GLY A 122 18.70 6.70 -17.91
C GLY A 122 17.74 7.43 -16.96
N LYS A 123 16.59 6.85 -16.64
CA LYS A 123 15.58 7.46 -15.74
C LYS A 123 15.78 7.02 -14.29
N ARG A 124 15.32 7.84 -13.36
CA ARG A 124 15.31 7.52 -11.92
C ARG A 124 14.18 6.56 -11.58
N THR A 125 14.32 5.84 -10.47
CA THR A 125 13.38 4.78 -10.05
C THR A 125 13.12 4.82 -8.56
N GLY A 126 11.87 4.57 -8.16
CA GLY A 126 11.51 4.55 -6.74
C GLY A 126 10.40 3.57 -6.43
N LEU A 127 10.42 3.05 -5.19
CA LEU A 127 9.41 2.21 -4.58
C LEU A 127 9.08 2.76 -3.21
N VAL A 128 7.80 2.91 -2.91
CA VAL A 128 7.26 3.36 -1.62
C VAL A 128 6.09 2.46 -1.25
N THR A 129 6.06 1.97 -0.02
CA THR A 129 5.00 1.05 0.43
C THR A 129 4.75 1.13 1.93
N THR A 130 3.54 0.78 2.36
CA THR A 130 3.22 0.49 3.77
C THR A 130 3.48 -0.96 4.17
N THR A 131 3.89 -1.82 3.21
CA THR A 131 4.35 -3.18 3.51
C THR A 131 5.85 -3.23 3.78
N ARG A 132 6.40 -4.42 3.95
CA ARG A 132 7.84 -4.64 3.79
C ARG A 132 8.21 -4.27 2.35
N ILE A 133 9.33 -3.58 2.17
CA ILE A 133 9.78 -3.19 0.82
C ILE A 133 10.04 -4.40 -0.08
N THR A 134 10.31 -5.56 0.50
CA THR A 134 10.50 -6.85 -0.17
C THR A 134 9.18 -7.58 -0.50
N HIS A 135 8.01 -7.05 -0.08
CA HIS A 135 6.70 -7.62 -0.37
C HIS A 135 6.42 -7.66 -1.88
N ALA A 136 5.45 -8.47 -2.27
CA ALA A 136 5.20 -8.84 -3.66
C ALA A 136 5.01 -7.65 -4.60
N THR A 137 4.22 -6.65 -4.20
CA THR A 137 3.85 -5.53 -5.06
C THR A 137 5.05 -4.63 -5.42
N PRO A 138 5.87 -4.14 -4.46
CA PRO A 138 7.09 -3.42 -4.82
C PRO A 138 8.13 -4.35 -5.48
N ALA A 139 8.26 -5.60 -5.03
CA ALA A 139 9.22 -6.54 -5.58
C ALA A 139 8.94 -6.86 -7.06
N GLY A 140 7.68 -6.93 -7.49
CA GLY A 140 7.30 -7.15 -8.89
C GLY A 140 7.82 -6.08 -9.86
N PHE A 141 8.12 -4.89 -9.38
CA PHE A 141 8.69 -3.83 -10.19
C PHE A 141 10.21 -3.91 -10.36
N ILE A 142 10.91 -4.69 -9.51
CA ILE A 142 12.39 -4.72 -9.48
C ILE A 142 13.01 -6.12 -9.44
N ALA A 143 12.32 -7.15 -8.95
CA ALA A 143 12.89 -8.46 -8.67
C ALA A 143 12.38 -9.57 -9.59
N ASN A 144 13.16 -10.67 -9.68
CA ASN A 144 12.77 -11.92 -10.32
C ASN A 144 13.01 -13.07 -9.33
N VAL A 145 11.94 -13.67 -8.81
CA VAL A 145 12.01 -14.84 -7.94
C VAL A 145 10.86 -15.81 -8.22
N ARG A 146 11.09 -17.10 -8.01
CA ARG A 146 10.06 -18.16 -8.20
C ARG A 146 8.97 -18.10 -7.14
N SER A 147 9.24 -17.49 -5.99
CA SER A 147 8.29 -17.34 -4.89
C SER A 147 8.45 -15.98 -4.22
N ARG A 148 7.35 -15.28 -4.03
CA ARG A 148 7.28 -14.03 -3.26
C ARG A 148 7.80 -14.16 -1.82
N ALA A 149 7.83 -15.38 -1.28
CA ALA A 149 8.37 -15.65 0.05
C ALA A 149 9.91 -15.61 0.11
N MET A 150 10.60 -15.50 -1.01
CA MET A 150 12.07 -15.39 -1.08
C MET A 150 12.55 -13.97 -0.78
N GLU A 151 12.05 -13.36 0.31
CA GLU A 151 12.27 -11.95 0.60
C GLU A 151 13.75 -11.61 0.88
N ASN A 152 14.53 -12.55 1.44
CA ASN A 152 15.97 -12.37 1.59
C ASN A 152 16.69 -12.22 0.25
N GLU A 153 16.26 -12.96 -0.78
CA GLU A 153 16.80 -12.86 -2.15
C GLU A 153 16.31 -11.56 -2.82
N ILE A 154 15.06 -11.21 -2.63
CA ILE A 154 14.49 -9.94 -3.13
C ILE A 154 15.31 -8.75 -2.59
N ALA A 155 15.64 -8.73 -1.28
CA ALA A 155 16.46 -7.69 -0.66
C ALA A 155 17.84 -7.57 -1.33
N VAL A 156 18.47 -8.72 -1.62
CA VAL A 156 19.75 -8.76 -2.34
C VAL A 156 19.62 -8.23 -3.77
N GLN A 157 18.56 -8.65 -4.49
CA GLN A 157 18.33 -8.15 -5.84
C GLN A 157 18.03 -6.63 -5.85
N MET A 158 17.35 -6.10 -4.84
CA MET A 158 17.17 -4.65 -4.69
C MET A 158 18.50 -3.92 -4.53
N LEU A 159 19.42 -4.46 -3.73
CA LEU A 159 20.77 -3.93 -3.56
C LEU A 159 21.58 -3.97 -4.87
N GLU A 160 21.54 -5.10 -5.59
CA GLU A 160 22.30 -5.30 -6.82
C GLU A 160 21.80 -4.44 -7.97
N ARG A 161 20.47 -4.40 -8.14
CA ARG A 161 19.78 -3.67 -9.21
C ARG A 161 19.75 -2.18 -8.97
N GLY A 162 19.63 -1.79 -7.71
CA GLY A 162 19.66 -0.41 -7.22
C GLY A 162 18.49 0.44 -7.73
N ALA A 163 17.68 0.95 -6.83
CA ALA A 163 16.71 2.00 -7.10
C ALA A 163 17.17 3.30 -6.45
N ASP A 164 16.71 4.46 -6.95
CA ASP A 164 17.11 5.75 -6.37
C ASP A 164 16.40 6.02 -5.04
N VAL A 165 15.17 5.48 -4.86
CA VAL A 165 14.38 5.60 -3.62
C VAL A 165 13.74 4.26 -3.27
N LEU A 166 13.94 3.80 -2.03
CA LEU A 166 13.30 2.62 -1.45
C LEU A 166 12.76 3.00 -0.06
N PHE A 167 11.44 3.10 0.12
CA PHE A 167 10.80 3.42 1.38
C PHE A 167 9.74 2.38 1.75
N GLY A 168 9.76 1.90 3.01
CA GLY A 168 8.79 0.94 3.52
C GLY A 168 9.15 0.37 4.89
N GLY A 169 8.63 -0.82 5.18
CA GLY A 169 9.04 -1.65 6.31
C GLY A 169 10.02 -2.75 5.89
N GLY A 170 10.27 -3.71 6.81
CA GLY A 170 10.98 -4.94 6.51
C GLY A 170 12.47 -4.95 6.87
N THR A 171 12.90 -4.19 7.88
CA THR A 171 14.34 -4.17 8.28
C THR A 171 14.89 -5.57 8.53
N ARG A 172 14.05 -6.50 8.97
CA ARG A 172 14.45 -7.90 9.25
C ARG A 172 15.04 -8.66 8.05
N PHE A 173 14.81 -8.20 6.82
CA PHE A 173 15.40 -8.79 5.62
C PHE A 173 16.71 -8.12 5.17
N PHE A 174 17.13 -7.09 5.90
CA PHE A 174 18.32 -6.29 5.60
C PHE A 174 19.36 -6.33 6.71
N ASP A 175 18.95 -6.48 7.97
CA ASP A 175 19.82 -6.45 9.14
C ASP A 175 20.45 -7.83 9.40
N ALA A 176 21.76 -7.87 9.64
CA ALA A 176 22.54 -9.09 9.79
C ALA A 176 22.07 -10.01 10.93
N ASP A 177 21.63 -9.42 12.05
CA ASP A 177 21.16 -10.14 13.25
C ASP A 177 19.78 -10.77 13.07
N LYS A 178 19.02 -10.36 12.05
CA LYS A 178 17.68 -10.86 11.71
C LYS A 178 17.72 -11.87 10.56
N ARG A 179 18.70 -11.78 9.69
CA ARG A 179 18.83 -12.67 8.53
C ARG A 179 19.49 -13.99 8.93
N ARG A 180 18.96 -15.11 8.42
CA ARG A 180 19.52 -16.45 8.69
C ARG A 180 20.93 -16.65 8.13
N ASP A 181 21.29 -15.92 7.06
CA ASP A 181 22.60 -15.96 6.42
C ASP A 181 23.62 -14.98 7.06
N GLY A 182 23.19 -14.19 8.05
CA GLY A 182 24.03 -13.23 8.74
C GLY A 182 24.54 -12.06 7.87
N ARG A 183 24.02 -11.89 6.66
CA ARG A 183 24.46 -10.85 5.71
C ARG A 183 23.90 -9.48 6.10
N ASP A 184 24.77 -8.49 6.24
CA ASP A 184 24.41 -7.09 6.49
C ASP A 184 24.07 -6.37 5.17
N VAL A 185 22.89 -6.62 4.63
CA VAL A 185 22.44 -6.00 3.37
C VAL A 185 22.26 -4.49 3.54
N MET A 186 21.86 -4.02 4.73
CA MET A 186 21.72 -2.59 5.00
C MET A 186 23.08 -1.88 5.01
N GLY A 187 24.08 -2.47 5.65
CA GLY A 187 25.46 -1.96 5.60
C GLY A 187 26.03 -1.94 4.18
N GLU A 188 25.67 -2.93 3.35
CA GLU A 188 26.06 -2.95 1.94
C GLU A 188 25.39 -1.81 1.12
N PHE A 189 24.12 -1.45 1.41
CA PHE A 189 23.50 -0.26 0.82
C PHE A 189 24.27 1.02 1.20
N ALA A 190 24.61 1.19 2.47
CA ALA A 190 25.41 2.32 2.94
C ALA A 190 26.78 2.36 2.25
N ALA A 191 27.46 1.21 2.13
CA ALA A 191 28.77 1.10 1.44
C ALA A 191 28.67 1.42 -0.06
N LYS A 192 27.51 1.21 -0.70
CA LYS A 192 27.22 1.64 -2.08
C LYS A 192 26.88 3.14 -2.20
N GLY A 193 26.91 3.89 -1.09
CA GLY A 193 26.69 5.33 -1.08
C GLY A 193 25.22 5.74 -0.93
N TYR A 194 24.32 4.83 -0.53
CA TYR A 194 22.97 5.19 -0.20
C TYR A 194 22.91 5.97 1.12
N HIS A 195 22.02 6.95 1.18
CA HIS A 195 21.54 7.44 2.47
C HIS A 195 20.63 6.38 3.09
N VAL A 196 20.81 6.13 4.39
CA VAL A 196 19.98 5.20 5.16
C VAL A 196 19.15 5.99 6.15
N ALA A 197 17.83 5.75 6.18
CA ALA A 197 16.91 6.32 7.18
C ALA A 197 16.17 5.18 7.90
N ARG A 198 16.08 5.27 9.22
CA ARG A 198 15.38 4.31 10.09
C ARG A 198 14.16 4.94 10.76
N THR A 199 14.10 6.26 10.79
CA THR A 199 13.03 7.03 11.43
C THR A 199 12.50 8.13 10.49
N LYS A 200 11.31 8.63 10.85
CA LYS A 200 10.69 9.77 10.18
C LYS A 200 11.62 10.99 10.18
N GLN A 201 12.24 11.30 11.32
CA GLN A 201 13.14 12.44 11.45
C GLN A 201 14.39 12.29 10.56
N GLU A 202 14.94 11.06 10.49
CA GLU A 202 16.07 10.80 9.58
C GLU A 202 15.65 10.95 8.12
N MET A 203 14.44 10.52 7.73
CA MET A 203 13.90 10.72 6.40
C MET A 203 13.73 12.21 6.07
N GLU A 204 13.17 12.98 7.00
CA GLU A 204 12.97 14.43 6.84
C GLU A 204 14.30 15.21 6.76
N ALA A 205 15.35 14.72 7.41
CA ALA A 205 16.68 15.32 7.39
C ALA A 205 17.53 14.97 6.14
N LEU A 206 17.02 14.09 5.26
CA LEU A 206 17.74 13.66 4.05
C LEU A 206 18.03 14.85 3.13
N GLN A 207 19.31 15.04 2.82
CA GLN A 207 19.72 16.05 1.85
C GLN A 207 19.42 15.57 0.42
N ASN A 208 18.88 16.45 -0.41
CA ASN A 208 18.66 16.17 -1.84
C ASN A 208 19.94 16.42 -2.65
N ASP A 209 20.96 15.60 -2.40
CA ASP A 209 22.31 15.69 -3.00
C ASP A 209 22.47 14.77 -4.23
N GLY A 210 21.38 14.18 -4.69
CA GLY A 210 21.35 13.26 -5.84
C GLY A 210 21.76 11.82 -5.54
N LYS A 211 22.17 11.50 -4.31
CA LYS A 211 22.46 10.12 -3.91
C LYS A 211 21.17 9.32 -3.71
N PRO A 212 21.20 8.00 -3.95
CA PRO A 212 20.06 7.15 -3.68
C PRO A 212 19.80 7.02 -2.16
N VAL A 213 18.58 6.61 -1.81
CA VAL A 213 18.15 6.45 -0.43
C VAL A 213 17.39 5.15 -0.22
N ILE A 214 17.64 4.52 0.94
CA ILE A 214 16.81 3.45 1.50
C ILE A 214 16.31 3.89 2.88
N GLY A 215 14.98 3.88 3.08
CA GLY A 215 14.34 4.16 4.36
C GLY A 215 13.46 2.99 4.76
N LEU A 216 13.84 2.28 5.82
CA LEU A 216 13.06 1.18 6.36
C LEU A 216 12.70 1.48 7.82
N PHE A 217 11.41 1.72 8.04
CA PHE A 217 10.91 2.37 9.24
C PHE A 217 10.30 1.41 10.27
N TYR A 218 10.24 0.11 9.96
CA TYR A 218 9.72 -0.91 10.88
C TYR A 218 10.32 -2.28 10.58
N GLU A 219 10.32 -3.17 11.58
CA GLU A 219 10.91 -4.51 11.43
C GLU A 219 10.14 -5.37 10.43
N ASP A 220 8.82 -5.30 10.47
CA ASP A 220 7.90 -5.97 9.56
C ASP A 220 7.21 -4.96 8.64
N HIS A 221 5.92 -5.15 8.34
CA HIS A 221 5.10 -4.15 7.66
C HIS A 221 4.95 -2.90 8.54
N VAL A 222 4.85 -1.74 7.92
CA VAL A 222 4.51 -0.51 8.65
C VAL A 222 3.19 -0.72 9.41
N PRO A 223 3.04 -0.21 10.64
CA PRO A 223 1.80 -0.31 11.39
C PRO A 223 0.56 0.16 10.60
N TYR A 224 -0.59 -0.43 10.87
CA TYR A 224 -1.85 0.06 10.31
C TYR A 224 -2.09 1.51 10.69
N MET A 225 -2.75 2.26 9.83
CA MET A 225 -2.93 3.69 10.04
C MET A 225 -3.73 4.01 11.30
N VAL A 226 -4.74 3.18 11.67
CA VAL A 226 -5.50 3.36 12.92
C VAL A 226 -4.60 3.17 14.16
N ASP A 227 -3.68 2.22 14.16
CA ASP A 227 -2.72 2.03 15.24
C ASP A 227 -1.66 3.14 15.25
N HIS A 228 -1.22 3.57 14.07
CA HIS A 228 -0.23 4.63 13.88
C HIS A 228 -0.68 5.96 14.49
N VAL A 229 -1.88 6.44 14.15
CA VAL A 229 -2.37 7.74 14.64
C VAL A 229 -2.72 7.76 16.12
N ASN A 230 -2.93 6.59 16.71
CA ASN A 230 -3.24 6.42 18.14
C ASN A 230 -2.01 5.99 18.99
N SER A 231 -0.80 6.06 18.41
CA SER A 231 0.47 5.78 19.10
C SER A 231 1.44 6.93 18.89
N GLU A 232 1.85 7.61 19.98
CA GLU A 232 2.88 8.66 19.92
C GLU A 232 4.22 8.10 19.42
N GLU A 233 4.56 6.87 19.78
CA GLU A 233 5.77 6.22 19.30
C GLU A 233 5.75 6.06 17.78
N PHE A 234 4.67 5.51 17.22
CA PHE A 234 4.58 5.28 15.78
C PHE A 234 4.49 6.60 15.01
N SER A 235 3.63 7.52 15.42
CA SER A 235 3.42 8.80 14.73
C SER A 235 4.66 9.69 14.73
N ASN A 236 5.50 9.59 15.77
CA ASN A 236 6.76 10.33 15.85
C ASN A 236 7.90 9.67 15.04
N ASN A 237 7.96 8.35 14.97
CA ASN A 237 9.12 7.63 14.42
C ASN A 237 8.89 7.06 13.02
N ILE A 238 7.64 6.78 12.63
CA ILE A 238 7.32 6.12 11.36
C ILE A 238 6.60 7.11 10.44
N PRO A 239 7.10 7.37 9.23
CA PRO A 239 6.43 8.27 8.30
C PRO A 239 5.17 7.63 7.73
N THR A 240 4.16 8.44 7.46
CA THR A 240 2.96 8.04 6.71
C THR A 240 3.27 7.78 5.24
N LEU A 241 2.38 7.08 4.54
CA LEU A 241 2.50 6.86 3.09
C LEU A 241 2.59 8.18 2.30
N ALA A 242 1.81 9.18 2.71
CA ALA A 242 1.82 10.50 2.08
C ALA A 242 3.17 11.22 2.27
N GLU A 243 3.77 11.15 3.47
CA GLU A 243 5.10 11.73 3.76
C GLU A 243 6.21 11.02 2.97
N MET A 244 6.19 9.67 2.94
CA MET A 244 7.13 8.90 2.13
C MET A 244 7.00 9.23 0.64
N THR A 245 5.75 9.33 0.14
CA THR A 245 5.47 9.68 -1.27
C THR A 245 5.99 11.06 -1.61
N LYS A 246 5.76 12.05 -0.75
CA LYS A 246 6.26 13.42 -0.93
C LYS A 246 7.78 13.45 -1.02
N THR A 247 8.46 12.86 -0.05
CA THR A 247 9.92 12.80 -0.02
C THR A 247 10.48 12.08 -1.26
N ALA A 248 9.85 10.98 -1.68
CA ALA A 248 10.26 10.25 -2.89
C ALA A 248 10.12 11.10 -4.15
N LEU A 249 9.01 11.83 -4.31
CA LEU A 249 8.78 12.72 -5.45
C LEU A 249 9.77 13.89 -5.49
N GLU A 250 10.06 14.51 -4.34
CA GLU A 250 11.06 15.58 -4.23
C GLU A 250 12.45 15.11 -4.64
N ARG A 251 12.85 13.89 -4.27
CA ARG A 251 14.15 13.31 -4.62
C ARG A 251 14.24 12.87 -6.07
N LEU A 252 13.16 12.38 -6.65
CA LEU A 252 13.12 11.91 -8.05
C LEU A 252 12.93 13.04 -9.07
N ASN A 253 12.42 14.19 -8.64
CA ASN A 253 12.16 15.33 -9.52
C ASN A 253 13.44 15.99 -10.06
N GLY A 254 13.30 16.78 -11.13
CA GLY A 254 14.37 17.62 -11.69
C GLY A 254 15.43 16.89 -12.53
N GLY A 255 15.27 15.58 -12.79
CA GLY A 255 16.20 14.76 -13.57
C GLY A 255 15.68 14.39 -14.97
N PRO A 256 16.18 13.29 -15.53
CA PRO A 256 15.81 12.80 -16.88
C PRO A 256 14.38 12.23 -16.94
N GLY A 257 13.65 12.27 -15.85
CA GLY A 257 12.37 11.64 -15.61
C GLY A 257 12.50 10.40 -14.74
N PHE A 258 11.37 9.87 -14.27
CA PHE A 258 11.35 8.76 -13.32
C PHE A 258 10.14 7.86 -13.47
N ILE A 259 10.21 6.69 -12.81
CA ILE A 259 9.07 5.88 -12.41
C ILE A 259 9.09 5.73 -10.89
N LEU A 260 7.96 6.03 -10.24
CA LEU A 260 7.71 5.80 -8.84
C LEU A 260 6.49 4.89 -8.68
N GLN A 261 6.67 3.75 -8.01
CA GLN A 261 5.53 2.97 -7.52
C GLN A 261 5.25 3.38 -6.08
N VAL A 262 3.98 3.53 -5.74
CA VAL A 262 3.47 3.80 -4.38
C VAL A 262 2.40 2.79 -4.05
N GLU A 263 2.52 2.11 -2.91
CA GLU A 263 1.58 1.07 -2.50
C GLU A 263 0.98 1.34 -1.12
N GLY A 264 -0.35 1.30 -1.04
CA GLY A 264 -1.10 1.16 0.20
C GLY A 264 -1.40 -0.32 0.47
N GLY A 265 -0.40 -1.08 0.94
CA GLY A 265 -0.51 -2.53 1.04
C GLY A 265 -1.23 -3.01 2.30
N LYS A 266 -1.38 -2.17 3.32
CA LYS A 266 -2.07 -2.54 4.56
C LYS A 266 -3.60 -2.62 4.40
N ILE A 267 -4.15 -2.10 3.31
CA ILE A 267 -5.57 -2.21 2.98
C ILE A 267 -5.95 -3.69 2.78
N ASP A 268 -5.14 -4.43 2.01
CA ASP A 268 -5.31 -5.86 1.80
C ASP A 268 -5.20 -6.67 3.09
N HIS A 269 -4.21 -6.36 3.92
CA HIS A 269 -4.00 -7.03 5.20
C HIS A 269 -5.19 -6.82 6.16
N ALA A 270 -5.74 -5.61 6.24
CA ALA A 270 -6.93 -5.33 7.03
C ALA A 270 -8.16 -6.08 6.48
N ALA A 271 -8.31 -6.14 5.15
CA ALA A 271 -9.38 -6.89 4.50
C ALA A 271 -9.25 -8.40 4.77
N HIS A 272 -8.06 -8.99 4.76
CA HIS A 272 -7.81 -10.36 5.17
C HIS A 272 -8.23 -10.65 6.62
N SER A 273 -8.04 -9.69 7.51
CA SER A 273 -8.46 -9.77 8.91
C SER A 273 -9.93 -9.41 9.13
N ASN A 274 -10.69 -9.12 8.07
CA ASN A 274 -12.05 -8.58 8.14
C ASN A 274 -12.18 -7.37 9.08
N ASP A 275 -11.13 -6.54 9.14
CA ASP A 275 -11.07 -5.33 9.95
C ASP A 275 -11.54 -4.13 9.14
N ALA A 276 -12.81 -3.78 9.28
CA ALA A 276 -13.41 -2.68 8.53
C ALA A 276 -12.81 -1.31 8.89
N SER A 277 -12.49 -1.08 10.16
CA SER A 277 -11.86 0.17 10.62
C SER A 277 -10.43 0.28 10.09
N GLY A 278 -9.60 -0.75 10.31
CA GLY A 278 -8.24 -0.80 9.77
C GLY A 278 -8.22 -0.55 8.27
N MET A 279 -9.09 -1.24 7.52
CA MET A 279 -9.19 -1.09 6.07
C MET A 279 -9.57 0.34 5.63
N ILE A 280 -10.54 0.97 6.31
CA ILE A 280 -10.97 2.36 5.99
C ILE A 280 -9.84 3.35 6.28
N PHE A 281 -9.18 3.23 7.44
CA PHE A 281 -8.08 4.14 7.81
C PHE A 281 -6.90 4.03 6.84
N ASP A 282 -6.50 2.81 6.45
CA ASP A 282 -5.42 2.61 5.49
C ASP A 282 -5.79 3.04 4.06
N GLN A 283 -7.06 2.86 3.65
CA GLN A 283 -7.55 3.40 2.37
C GLN A 283 -7.56 4.94 2.36
N LEU A 284 -7.89 5.59 3.47
CA LEU A 284 -7.81 7.05 3.59
C LEU A 284 -6.36 7.55 3.60
N ALA A 285 -5.44 6.83 4.25
CA ALA A 285 -4.01 7.13 4.18
C ALA A 285 -3.44 6.99 2.75
N PHE A 286 -3.91 6.01 1.99
CA PHE A 286 -3.60 5.90 0.57
C PHE A 286 -4.19 7.07 -0.24
N ASP A 287 -5.41 7.49 0.05
CA ASP A 287 -6.06 8.64 -0.60
C ASP A 287 -5.29 9.94 -0.33
N ASP A 288 -4.71 10.12 0.86
CA ASP A 288 -3.85 11.27 1.16
C ASP A 288 -2.55 11.24 0.33
N ALA A 289 -1.97 10.06 0.11
CA ALA A 289 -0.83 9.90 -0.80
C ALA A 289 -1.22 10.17 -2.27
N VAL A 290 -2.45 9.80 -2.70
CA VAL A 290 -2.99 10.19 -4.01
C VAL A 290 -3.09 11.70 -4.12
N GLY A 291 -3.47 12.40 -3.05
CA GLY A 291 -3.46 13.86 -2.99
C GLY A 291 -2.08 14.45 -3.27
N VAL A 292 -1.05 13.95 -2.60
CA VAL A 292 0.35 14.36 -2.84
C VAL A 292 0.78 14.13 -4.29
N ALA A 293 0.44 12.97 -4.85
CA ALA A 293 0.77 12.66 -6.24
C ALA A 293 0.02 13.57 -7.23
N LEU A 294 -1.24 13.89 -6.96
CA LEU A 294 -2.04 14.78 -7.80
C LEU A 294 -1.49 16.22 -7.79
N ASP A 295 -1.09 16.73 -6.63
CA ASP A 295 -0.46 18.05 -6.50
C ASP A 295 0.87 18.11 -7.26
N PHE A 296 1.65 17.02 -7.21
CA PHE A 296 2.88 16.90 -8.02
C PHE A 296 2.55 16.93 -9.52
N VAL A 297 1.56 16.19 -9.99
CA VAL A 297 1.13 16.17 -11.40
C VAL A 297 0.66 17.55 -11.85
N ASN A 298 -0.10 18.27 -11.01
CA ASN A 298 -0.54 19.63 -11.31
C ASN A 298 0.63 20.60 -11.52
N SER A 299 1.72 20.38 -10.79
CA SER A 299 2.94 21.19 -10.90
C SER A 299 3.91 20.68 -11.98
N ASN A 300 3.75 19.43 -12.45
CA ASN A 300 4.63 18.76 -13.42
C ASN A 300 3.79 18.07 -14.50
N PRO A 301 3.29 18.81 -15.50
CA PRO A 301 2.27 18.32 -16.45
C PRO A 301 2.76 17.24 -17.44
N ASP A 302 4.05 16.94 -17.47
CA ASP A 302 4.67 15.84 -18.22
C ASP A 302 4.69 14.52 -17.41
N THR A 303 3.88 14.43 -16.35
CA THR A 303 3.75 13.26 -15.48
C THR A 303 2.47 12.50 -15.78
N LEU A 304 2.59 11.18 -15.94
CA LEU A 304 1.46 10.23 -15.95
C LEU A 304 1.24 9.70 -14.54
N LEU A 305 0.07 9.92 -13.99
CA LEU A 305 -0.39 9.29 -12.75
C LEU A 305 -1.36 8.16 -13.08
N ILE A 306 -1.09 6.98 -12.57
CA ILE A 306 -1.95 5.79 -12.64
C ILE A 306 -2.31 5.44 -11.20
N VAL A 307 -3.61 5.33 -10.90
CA VAL A 307 -4.12 4.87 -9.59
C VAL A 307 -4.98 3.64 -9.84
N THR A 308 -4.67 2.52 -9.20
CA THR A 308 -5.29 1.23 -9.45
C THR A 308 -5.35 0.38 -8.19
N THR A 309 -5.90 -0.82 -8.31
CA THR A 309 -5.77 -1.92 -7.36
C THR A 309 -5.36 -3.18 -8.11
N ASP A 310 -4.72 -4.10 -7.43
CA ASP A 310 -4.24 -5.36 -8.01
C ASP A 310 -5.31 -6.45 -8.03
N HIS A 311 -6.12 -6.54 -7.02
CA HIS A 311 -7.31 -7.40 -6.88
C HIS A 311 -8.26 -6.82 -5.84
N GLY A 312 -9.41 -7.41 -5.64
CA GLY A 312 -10.28 -7.15 -4.49
C GLY A 312 -10.01 -8.13 -3.37
N ASN A 313 -10.35 -7.75 -2.12
CA ASN A 313 -10.31 -8.62 -0.97
C ASN A 313 -11.50 -8.35 -0.05
N ALA A 314 -11.95 -9.36 0.71
CA ALA A 314 -13.13 -9.38 1.60
C ALA A 314 -14.43 -8.87 0.95
N ASN A 315 -14.35 -8.06 -0.08
CA ASN A 315 -15.45 -7.45 -0.81
C ASN A 315 -16.51 -6.80 0.12
N PRO A 316 -16.11 -5.88 1.01
CA PRO A 316 -17.03 -5.23 1.94
C PRO A 316 -18.08 -4.41 1.21
N ALA A 317 -19.25 -4.27 1.82
CA ALA A 317 -20.33 -3.46 1.28
C ALA A 317 -21.14 -2.80 2.41
N LEU A 318 -21.69 -1.61 2.12
CA LEU A 318 -22.69 -0.99 2.99
C LEU A 318 -24.05 -1.64 2.73
N ASN A 319 -24.63 -2.22 3.76
CA ASN A 319 -25.92 -2.89 3.69
C ASN A 319 -26.85 -2.32 4.77
N GLY A 320 -28.12 -2.14 4.43
CA GLY A 320 -29.15 -1.85 5.41
C GLY A 320 -29.52 -3.12 6.19
N ASP A 321 -29.96 -2.98 7.44
CA ASP A 321 -30.47 -4.05 8.27
C ASP A 321 -32.00 -3.97 8.35
N GLY A 322 -32.68 -4.85 7.64
CA GLY A 322 -34.15 -4.93 7.63
C GLY A 322 -34.80 -3.60 7.27
N SER A 323 -35.60 -3.03 8.20
CA SER A 323 -36.21 -1.69 8.06
C SER A 323 -35.30 -0.55 8.57
N GLY A 324 -34.12 -0.87 9.09
CA GLY A 324 -33.25 0.05 9.82
C GLY A 324 -32.27 0.84 8.94
N TYR A 325 -32.63 1.20 7.71
CA TYR A 325 -31.75 1.99 6.84
C TYR A 325 -31.35 3.35 7.45
N ALA A 326 -32.22 3.97 8.22
CA ALA A 326 -31.93 5.25 8.88
C ALA A 326 -30.86 5.15 10.00
N ASP A 327 -30.70 3.95 10.56
CA ASP A 327 -29.70 3.70 11.62
C ASP A 327 -28.33 3.26 11.06
N ALA A 328 -28.22 3.07 9.76
CA ALA A 328 -26.98 2.64 9.12
C ALA A 328 -25.86 3.68 9.28
N ASP A 329 -26.17 4.98 9.11
CA ASP A 329 -25.20 6.05 9.18
C ASP A 329 -24.53 6.18 10.56
N PRO A 330 -25.29 6.25 11.70
CA PRO A 330 -24.68 6.26 13.02
C PRO A 330 -23.82 5.02 13.30
N ASN A 331 -24.28 3.84 12.90
CA ASN A 331 -23.55 2.57 13.08
C ASN A 331 -22.25 2.57 12.25
N PHE A 332 -22.30 3.04 11.01
CA PHE A 332 -21.13 3.14 10.16
C PHE A 332 -20.09 4.13 10.74
N LEU A 333 -20.53 5.27 11.27
CA LEU A 333 -19.66 6.27 11.91
C LEU A 333 -18.96 5.74 13.17
N THR A 334 -19.44 4.67 13.80
CA THR A 334 -18.71 4.07 14.93
C THR A 334 -17.36 3.50 14.52
N LEU A 335 -17.19 3.07 13.26
CA LEU A 335 -15.92 2.59 12.74
C LEU A 335 -14.80 3.64 12.80
N ALA A 336 -15.15 4.94 12.68
CA ALA A 336 -14.19 6.04 12.82
C ALA A 336 -13.67 6.24 14.25
N LYS A 337 -14.33 5.63 15.25
CA LYS A 337 -13.94 5.73 16.67
C LYS A 337 -12.94 4.65 17.09
N ALA A 338 -12.66 3.69 16.23
CA ALA A 338 -11.66 2.68 16.52
C ALA A 338 -10.29 3.33 16.72
N THR A 339 -9.56 2.85 17.73
CA THR A 339 -8.21 3.32 18.07
C THR A 339 -7.14 2.24 17.93
N LYS A 340 -7.58 1.01 17.62
CA LYS A 340 -6.69 -0.13 17.32
C LYS A 340 -7.32 -1.04 16.28
N THR A 341 -6.46 -1.76 15.55
CA THR A 341 -6.88 -2.87 14.69
C THR A 341 -7.37 -4.07 15.51
N ASN A 342 -8.16 -4.94 14.87
CA ASN A 342 -8.56 -6.22 15.46
C ASN A 342 -7.34 -7.03 15.92
N ASN A 343 -6.26 -7.07 15.13
CA ASN A 343 -5.04 -7.79 15.49
C ASN A 343 -4.37 -7.21 16.74
N ALA A 344 -4.23 -5.88 16.83
CA ALA A 344 -3.66 -5.23 18.01
C ALA A 344 -4.55 -5.41 19.28
N ILE A 345 -5.86 -5.52 19.12
CA ILE A 345 -6.79 -5.83 20.21
C ILE A 345 -6.57 -7.28 20.69
N LEU A 346 -6.43 -8.24 19.77
CA LEU A 346 -6.18 -9.65 20.12
C LEU A 346 -4.84 -9.84 20.84
N GLU A 347 -3.81 -9.05 20.55
CA GLU A 347 -2.53 -9.07 21.28
C GLU A 347 -2.66 -8.58 22.74
N ILE A 348 -3.68 -7.78 23.04
CA ILE A 348 -3.96 -7.30 24.42
C ILE A 348 -4.73 -8.33 25.23
N ILE A 349 -5.59 -9.12 24.57
CA ILE A 349 -6.42 -10.15 25.20
C ILE A 349 -5.55 -11.38 25.51
N ASN A 350 -5.56 -11.83 26.77
CA ASN A 350 -4.83 -13.01 27.21
C ASN A 350 -5.77 -14.20 27.40
N GLU A 351 -5.24 -15.41 27.28
CA GLU A 351 -5.98 -16.67 27.54
C GLU A 351 -6.64 -16.75 28.94
N ASN A 352 -6.08 -16.02 29.94
CA ASN A 352 -6.58 -15.98 31.31
C ASN A 352 -7.56 -14.82 31.57
N ASP A 353 -7.86 -13.99 30.55
CA ASP A 353 -8.78 -12.87 30.73
C ASP A 353 -10.22 -13.37 30.90
N SER A 354 -10.96 -12.75 31.80
CA SER A 354 -12.38 -13.03 31.96
C SER A 354 -13.19 -12.53 30.77
N VAL A 355 -14.35 -13.14 30.53
CA VAL A 355 -15.31 -12.66 29.51
C VAL A 355 -15.67 -11.19 29.68
N ALA A 356 -15.77 -10.71 30.95
CA ALA A 356 -16.00 -9.31 31.24
C ALA A 356 -14.84 -8.42 30.79
N ARG A 357 -13.60 -8.86 31.01
CA ARG A 357 -12.38 -8.13 30.57
C ARG A 357 -12.29 -8.07 29.05
N ILE A 358 -12.58 -9.17 28.34
CA ILE A 358 -12.61 -9.19 26.88
C ILE A 358 -13.61 -8.17 26.33
N ARG A 359 -14.81 -8.10 26.91
CA ARG A 359 -15.81 -7.09 26.52
C ARG A 359 -15.31 -5.67 26.73
N GLU A 360 -14.72 -5.39 27.89
CA GLU A 360 -14.13 -4.08 28.23
C GLU A 360 -13.04 -3.69 27.23
N VAL A 361 -12.12 -4.60 26.90
CA VAL A 361 -11.03 -4.34 25.94
C VAL A 361 -11.60 -3.98 24.55
N ILE A 362 -12.52 -4.80 24.04
CA ILE A 362 -13.11 -4.56 22.72
C ILE A 362 -13.87 -3.22 22.70
N GLU A 363 -14.73 -2.97 23.68
CA GLU A 363 -15.50 -1.73 23.75
C GLU A 363 -14.58 -0.51 23.87
N THR A 364 -13.48 -0.60 24.63
CA THR A 364 -12.50 0.48 24.78
C THR A 364 -11.88 0.89 23.46
N TYR A 365 -11.47 -0.08 22.64
CA TYR A 365 -10.70 0.20 21.42
C TYR A 365 -11.54 0.30 20.14
N THR A 366 -12.77 -0.21 20.14
CA THR A 366 -13.66 -0.15 18.96
C THR A 366 -14.84 0.79 19.16
N SER A 367 -15.12 1.24 20.40
CA SER A 367 -16.35 1.95 20.78
C SER A 367 -17.62 1.13 20.47
N HIS A 368 -17.50 -0.20 20.36
CA HIS A 368 -18.60 -1.12 20.07
C HIS A 368 -18.73 -2.16 21.17
N ALA A 369 -19.88 -2.18 21.83
CA ALA A 369 -20.17 -3.16 22.88
C ALA A 369 -20.56 -4.51 22.26
N ILE A 370 -19.84 -5.56 22.64
CA ILE A 370 -20.19 -6.94 22.26
C ILE A 370 -21.00 -7.65 23.34
N THR A 371 -21.76 -8.65 22.92
CA THR A 371 -22.54 -9.49 23.85
C THR A 371 -21.64 -10.42 24.68
N THR A 372 -22.16 -10.94 25.77
CA THR A 372 -21.48 -11.95 26.58
C THR A 372 -21.18 -13.23 25.79
N ASP A 373 -22.06 -13.62 24.87
CA ASP A 373 -21.88 -14.82 24.05
C ASP A 373 -20.74 -14.61 23.03
N GLN A 374 -20.64 -13.43 22.41
CA GLN A 374 -19.55 -13.07 21.51
C GLN A 374 -18.21 -13.05 22.25
N ALA A 375 -18.14 -12.44 23.43
CA ALA A 375 -16.93 -12.42 24.23
C ALA A 375 -16.55 -13.83 24.73
N SER A 376 -17.54 -14.67 25.07
CA SER A 376 -17.31 -16.07 25.44
C SER A 376 -16.80 -16.90 24.27
N PHE A 377 -17.21 -16.57 23.04
CA PHE A 377 -16.68 -17.19 21.83
C PHE A 377 -15.20 -16.82 21.64
N ILE A 378 -14.84 -15.54 21.74
CA ILE A 378 -13.46 -15.07 21.67
C ILE A 378 -12.60 -15.75 22.74
N HIS A 379 -13.05 -15.76 23.99
CA HIS A 379 -12.35 -16.41 25.11
C HIS A 379 -12.01 -17.90 24.86
N ARG A 380 -12.86 -18.63 24.13
CA ARG A 380 -12.62 -20.06 23.84
C ARG A 380 -11.67 -20.29 22.66
N HIS A 381 -11.42 -19.29 21.83
CA HIS A 381 -10.69 -19.45 20.55
C HIS A 381 -9.44 -18.58 20.46
N ASN A 382 -9.16 -17.81 21.50
CA ASN A 382 -7.92 -17.03 21.67
C ASN A 382 -6.94 -17.81 22.62
#